data_6e6753d87f9c748bd08b67a4f06dcf3d
#
_entry.id   6e6753d87f9c748bd08b67a4f06dcf3d
#
_cell.length_a   1.000
_cell.length_b   1.000
_cell.length_c   1.000
_cell.angle_alpha   90.00
_cell.angle_beta   90.00
_cell.angle_gamma   90.00
#
_symmetry.space_group_name_H-M   'P 1'
#
loop_
_entity.id
_entity.type
_entity.pdbx_description
1 polymer ?
#
loop_
_entity_poly.entity_id
_entity_poly.type
_entity_poly.pdbx_seq_one_letter_code
_entity_poly.pdbx_strand_id
1 'polypeptide(L)'
;MKRLHIHISVEDLEKSRNFYSALFGMEPTKVKDDYVQWLVDDPAVNFAISTGNTEKGLNHLGLQVDSDEAVQELEERLQNAGVSGEQQKEAVCCYAKSTKYWVQDPEGIIWENYHTMEQMELFGGDSFTGGMGCCEPTFSTSGKWSTGGSC
;
A
#
# COMPACT_ATOMS: atom_id res chain seq x y z
N MET A 1 2.58 -9.69 13.63
CA MET A 1 2.24 -10.74 12.61
C MET A 1 2.50 -10.17 11.23
N LYS A 2 3.35 -10.81 10.43
CA LYS A 2 3.61 -10.43 9.04
C LYS A 2 2.43 -10.82 8.16
N ARG A 3 2.02 -9.94 7.24
CA ARG A 3 0.90 -10.17 6.32
C ARG A 3 1.32 -9.92 4.89
N LEU A 4 0.81 -10.71 3.96
CA LEU A 4 0.84 -10.34 2.55
C LEU A 4 -0.09 -9.12 2.37
N HIS A 5 0.40 -8.06 1.74
CA HIS A 5 -0.42 -6.91 1.40
C HIS A 5 -0.85 -6.99 -0.06
N ILE A 6 -2.14 -6.73 -0.31
CA ILE A 6 -2.74 -6.68 -1.64
C ILE A 6 -3.60 -5.43 -1.71
N HIS A 7 -3.34 -4.57 -2.68
CA HIS A 7 -4.15 -3.38 -2.94
C HIS A 7 -4.77 -3.44 -4.34
N ILE A 8 -6.08 -3.29 -4.40
CA ILE A 8 -6.86 -3.30 -5.64
C ILE A 8 -7.51 -1.94 -5.82
N SER A 9 -7.33 -1.36 -6.99
CA SER A 9 -8.08 -0.17 -7.43
C SER A 9 -9.42 -0.57 -8.01
N VAL A 10 -10.51 -0.02 -7.48
CA VAL A 10 -11.87 -0.37 -7.86
C VAL A 10 -12.64 0.84 -8.37
N GLU A 11 -13.66 0.61 -9.18
CA GLU A 11 -14.54 1.66 -9.68
C GLU A 11 -15.67 1.97 -8.68
N ASP A 12 -16.29 0.92 -8.15
CA ASP A 12 -17.41 0.98 -7.20
C ASP A 12 -16.99 0.36 -5.87
N LEU A 13 -16.78 1.23 -4.88
CA LEU A 13 -16.26 0.83 -3.57
C LEU A 13 -17.26 -0.04 -2.81
N GLU A 14 -18.56 0.31 -2.85
CA GLU A 14 -19.59 -0.42 -2.12
C GLU A 14 -19.83 -1.81 -2.70
N LYS A 15 -19.93 -1.91 -4.02
CA LYS A 15 -20.06 -3.19 -4.71
C LYS A 15 -18.87 -4.10 -4.45
N SER A 16 -17.65 -3.54 -4.49
CA SER A 16 -16.41 -4.28 -4.21
C SER A 16 -16.31 -4.67 -2.75
N ARG A 17 -16.70 -3.80 -1.81
CA ARG A 17 -16.79 -4.10 -0.39
C ARG A 17 -17.71 -5.30 -0.13
N ASN A 18 -18.90 -5.31 -0.71
CA ASN A 18 -19.85 -6.42 -0.55
C ASN A 18 -19.27 -7.74 -1.07
N PHE A 19 -18.60 -7.71 -2.23
CA PHE A 19 -17.94 -8.87 -2.81
C PHE A 19 -16.84 -9.43 -1.90
N TYR A 20 -15.90 -8.57 -1.46
CA TYR A 20 -14.76 -9.02 -0.66
C TYR A 20 -15.14 -9.39 0.76
N SER A 21 -16.13 -8.73 1.37
CA SER A 21 -16.68 -9.16 2.67
C SER A 21 -17.30 -10.56 2.59
N ALA A 22 -18.02 -10.85 1.51
CA ALA A 22 -18.56 -12.19 1.27
C ALA A 22 -17.45 -13.22 1.01
N LEU A 23 -16.43 -12.87 0.21
CA LEU A 23 -15.30 -13.74 -0.12
C LEU A 23 -14.51 -14.13 1.14
N PHE A 24 -14.21 -13.15 2.01
CA PHE A 24 -13.44 -13.38 3.24
C PHE A 24 -14.30 -13.86 4.41
N GLY A 25 -15.63 -13.81 4.29
CA GLY A 25 -16.55 -14.18 5.35
C GLY A 25 -16.46 -13.28 6.58
N MET A 26 -16.06 -12.02 6.40
CA MET A 26 -15.88 -11.06 7.50
C MET A 26 -16.16 -9.61 7.05
N GLU A 27 -16.52 -8.78 8.02
CA GLU A 27 -16.64 -7.34 7.78
C GLU A 27 -15.26 -6.67 7.67
N PRO A 28 -15.16 -5.54 6.93
CA PRO A 28 -13.91 -4.80 6.84
C PRO A 28 -13.43 -4.32 8.21
N THR A 29 -12.12 -4.33 8.42
CA THR A 29 -11.47 -3.79 9.62
C THR A 29 -11.47 -2.25 9.61
N LYS A 30 -11.41 -1.63 8.43
CA LYS A 30 -11.45 -0.18 8.24
C LYS A 30 -12.31 0.17 7.04
N VAL A 31 -13.16 1.20 7.19
CA VAL A 31 -14.00 1.76 6.11
C VAL A 31 -13.88 3.28 6.11
N LYS A 32 -13.54 3.84 4.96
CA LYS A 32 -13.54 5.28 4.66
C LYS A 32 -14.26 5.51 3.33
N ASP A 33 -14.50 6.76 2.95
CA ASP A 33 -15.29 7.11 1.76
C ASP A 33 -14.65 6.63 0.44
N ASP A 34 -13.33 6.48 0.42
CA ASP A 34 -12.53 6.11 -0.75
C ASP A 34 -11.65 4.88 -0.54
N TYR A 35 -11.69 4.26 0.65
CA TYR A 35 -10.79 3.19 1.05
C TYR A 35 -11.46 2.19 1.99
N VAL A 36 -11.27 0.90 1.73
CA VAL A 36 -11.73 -0.20 2.61
C VAL A 36 -10.61 -1.21 2.78
N GLN A 37 -10.45 -1.75 4.01
CA GLN A 37 -9.40 -2.70 4.37
C GLN A 37 -9.94 -3.86 5.20
N TRP A 38 -9.41 -5.05 4.93
CA TRP A 38 -9.60 -6.26 5.73
C TRP A 38 -8.24 -6.76 6.24
N LEU A 39 -8.13 -7.00 7.52
CA LEU A 39 -7.01 -7.71 8.13
C LEU A 39 -7.43 -9.16 8.37
N VAL A 40 -7.15 -10.00 7.40
CA VAL A 40 -7.46 -11.44 7.45
C VAL A 40 -6.34 -12.16 8.20
N ASP A 41 -6.66 -13.10 9.08
CA ASP A 41 -5.66 -13.79 9.91
C ASP A 41 -5.24 -15.14 9.31
N ASP A 42 -6.14 -15.81 8.59
CA ASP A 42 -5.86 -17.09 7.92
C ASP A 42 -6.47 -17.12 6.51
N PRO A 43 -5.65 -17.02 5.46
CA PRO A 43 -4.22 -16.67 5.47
C PRO A 43 -3.97 -15.25 6.00
N ALA A 44 -2.77 -14.98 6.52
CA ALA A 44 -2.41 -13.66 7.03
C ALA A 44 -2.26 -12.64 5.90
N VAL A 45 -3.33 -11.89 5.62
CA VAL A 45 -3.42 -10.91 4.52
C VAL A 45 -3.92 -9.57 5.03
N ASN A 46 -3.27 -8.50 4.60
CA ASN A 46 -3.80 -7.14 4.64
C ASN A 46 -4.32 -6.81 3.24
N PHE A 47 -5.63 -6.90 3.06
CA PHE A 47 -6.29 -6.66 1.79
C PHE A 47 -6.95 -5.29 1.81
N ALA A 48 -6.68 -4.47 0.81
CA ALA A 48 -7.24 -3.14 0.68
C ALA A 48 -7.81 -2.89 -0.71
N ILE A 49 -8.87 -2.09 -0.75
CA ILE A 49 -9.42 -1.54 -1.99
C ILE A 49 -9.55 -0.03 -1.87
N SER A 50 -9.36 0.68 -2.99
CA SER A 50 -9.59 2.13 -3.04
C SER A 50 -10.14 2.57 -4.39
N THR A 51 -10.78 3.74 -4.39
CA THR A 51 -11.21 4.46 -5.59
C THR A 51 -10.23 5.61 -5.90
N GLY A 52 -10.43 6.28 -7.02
CA GLY A 52 -9.65 7.49 -7.39
C GLY A 52 -8.47 7.25 -8.32
N ASN A 53 -7.98 6.02 -8.44
CA ASN A 53 -6.93 5.69 -9.40
C ASN A 53 -7.49 5.58 -10.83
N THR A 54 -6.69 5.95 -11.82
CA THR A 54 -7.08 5.90 -13.24
C THR A 54 -7.22 4.47 -13.76
N GLU A 55 -6.34 3.56 -13.31
CA GLU A 55 -6.37 2.16 -13.70
C GLU A 55 -7.04 1.30 -12.61
N LYS A 56 -7.85 0.34 -13.03
CA LYS A 56 -8.56 -0.60 -12.16
C LYS A 56 -7.86 -1.96 -12.15
N GLY A 57 -8.05 -2.70 -11.07
CA GLY A 57 -7.43 -4.01 -10.86
C GLY A 57 -6.28 -3.92 -9.86
N LEU A 58 -5.30 -4.81 -10.00
CA LEU A 58 -4.15 -4.85 -9.09
C LEU A 58 -3.38 -3.53 -9.14
N ASN A 59 -3.32 -2.84 -8.01
CA ASN A 59 -2.54 -1.63 -7.86
C ASN A 59 -1.11 -1.97 -7.43
N HIS A 60 -0.96 -2.63 -6.29
CA HIS A 60 0.33 -3.14 -5.83
C HIS A 60 0.18 -4.35 -4.89
N LEU A 61 1.26 -5.05 -4.69
CA LEU A 61 1.45 -6.06 -3.65
C LEU A 61 2.40 -5.53 -2.58
N GLY A 62 2.62 -6.30 -1.51
CA GLY A 62 3.61 -5.93 -0.51
C GLY A 62 3.68 -6.88 0.67
N LEU A 63 4.54 -6.52 1.62
CA LEU A 63 4.67 -7.21 2.90
C LEU A 63 4.50 -6.20 4.03
N GLN A 64 3.45 -6.37 4.82
CA GLN A 64 3.33 -5.69 6.10
C GLN A 64 4.16 -6.43 7.13
N VAL A 65 5.06 -5.73 7.79
CA VAL A 65 5.96 -6.28 8.82
C VAL A 65 5.74 -5.62 10.17
N ASP A 66 6.41 -6.15 11.21
CA ASP A 66 6.12 -5.82 12.60
C ASP A 66 6.95 -4.63 13.14
N SER A 67 7.98 -4.21 12.43
CA SER A 67 8.85 -3.11 12.87
C SER A 67 9.59 -2.44 11.71
N ASP A 68 10.17 -1.27 11.99
CA ASP A 68 11.01 -0.55 11.03
C ASP A 68 12.30 -1.31 10.72
N GLU A 69 12.86 -2.01 11.71
CA GLU A 69 14.03 -2.88 11.51
C GLU A 69 13.71 -4.00 10.52
N ALA A 70 12.51 -4.56 10.57
CA ALA A 70 12.09 -5.59 9.61
C ALA A 70 11.92 -5.03 8.19
N VAL A 71 11.52 -3.76 8.03
CA VAL A 71 11.54 -3.07 6.72
C VAL A 71 12.97 -2.91 6.24
N GLN A 72 13.88 -2.49 7.10
CA GLN A 72 15.30 -2.33 6.78
C GLN A 72 15.96 -3.65 6.40
N GLU A 73 15.67 -4.74 7.09
CA GLU A 73 16.16 -6.08 6.74
C GLU A 73 15.70 -6.51 5.33
N LEU A 74 14.46 -6.19 4.95
CA LEU A 74 13.94 -6.43 3.60
C LEU A 74 14.68 -5.60 2.56
N GLU A 75 14.90 -4.31 2.84
CA GLU A 75 15.66 -3.40 2.00
C GLU A 75 17.08 -3.93 1.76
N GLU A 76 17.81 -4.26 2.82
CA GLU A 76 19.19 -4.78 2.74
C GLU A 76 19.26 -6.09 1.93
N ARG A 77 18.28 -6.99 2.13
CA ARG A 77 18.19 -8.25 1.38
C ARG A 77 18.00 -8.00 -0.12
N LEU A 78 17.12 -7.08 -0.48
CA LEU A 78 16.83 -6.73 -1.87
C LEU A 78 18.02 -6.02 -2.52
N GLN A 79 18.65 -5.07 -1.82
CA GLN A 79 19.86 -4.39 -2.29
C GLN A 79 21.03 -5.37 -2.52
N ASN A 80 21.23 -6.33 -1.61
CA ASN A 80 22.24 -7.38 -1.77
C ASN A 80 21.96 -8.30 -2.96
N ALA A 81 20.71 -8.43 -3.36
CA ALA A 81 20.28 -9.13 -4.58
C ALA A 81 20.34 -8.25 -5.85
N GLY A 82 20.83 -7.01 -5.74
CA GLY A 82 20.93 -6.08 -6.88
C GLY A 82 19.61 -5.38 -7.24
N VAL A 83 18.59 -5.46 -6.37
CA VAL A 83 17.30 -4.77 -6.58
C VAL A 83 17.36 -3.40 -5.92
N SER A 84 17.17 -2.34 -6.71
CA SER A 84 17.03 -0.97 -6.19
C SER A 84 15.57 -0.64 -5.90
N GLY A 85 15.35 0.12 -4.83
CA GLY A 85 14.03 0.57 -4.43
C GLY A 85 14.02 2.01 -3.93
N GLU A 86 12.86 2.45 -3.48
CA GLU A 86 12.65 3.79 -2.91
C GLU A 86 12.19 3.67 -1.47
N GLN A 87 12.91 4.31 -0.56
CA GLN A 87 12.54 4.37 0.86
C GLN A 87 11.72 5.62 1.16
N GLN A 88 10.62 5.43 1.87
CA GLN A 88 9.81 6.52 2.43
C GLN A 88 9.69 6.34 3.94
N LYS A 89 10.30 7.26 4.71
CA LYS A 89 10.18 7.28 6.17
C LYS A 89 9.04 8.18 6.59
N GLU A 90 8.29 7.73 7.59
CA GLU A 90 7.17 8.48 8.17
C GLU A 90 6.12 8.94 7.14
N ALA A 91 5.95 8.18 6.06
CA ALA A 91 4.95 8.50 5.05
C ALA A 91 3.53 8.41 5.63
N VAL A 92 2.75 9.47 5.44
CA VAL A 92 1.34 9.50 5.79
C VAL A 92 0.53 9.16 4.56
N CYS A 93 -0.03 7.95 4.53
CA CYS A 93 -0.80 7.45 3.40
C CYS A 93 -1.86 6.44 3.86
N CYS A 94 -2.96 6.36 3.14
CA CYS A 94 -4.00 5.36 3.41
C CYS A 94 -4.48 5.34 4.87
N TYR A 95 -4.59 6.51 5.50
CA TYR A 95 -4.99 6.69 6.89
C TYR A 95 -4.03 6.06 7.92
N ALA A 96 -2.73 6.00 7.58
CA ALA A 96 -1.69 5.50 8.48
C ALA A 96 -0.36 6.22 8.25
N LYS A 97 0.41 6.37 9.33
CA LYS A 97 1.82 6.77 9.29
C LYS A 97 2.66 5.51 9.24
N SER A 98 3.56 5.40 8.28
CA SER A 98 4.33 4.18 8.02
C SER A 98 5.73 4.44 7.47
N THR A 99 6.64 3.53 7.75
CA THR A 99 7.91 3.41 7.05
C THR A 99 7.72 2.41 5.92
N LYS A 100 8.12 2.79 4.70
CA LYS A 100 7.91 2.01 3.48
C LYS A 100 9.19 1.84 2.69
N TYR A 101 9.30 0.70 2.02
CA TYR A 101 10.30 0.44 1.00
C TYR A 101 9.62 -0.13 -0.24
N TRP A 102 9.70 0.60 -1.34
CA TRP A 102 9.07 0.27 -2.61
C TRP A 102 10.08 -0.37 -3.56
N VAL A 103 9.69 -1.45 -4.19
CA VAL A 103 10.47 -2.11 -5.24
C VAL A 103 9.55 -2.53 -6.38
N GLN A 104 10.13 -2.79 -7.55
CA GLN A 104 9.42 -3.35 -8.68
C GLN A 104 10.01 -4.73 -8.99
N ASP A 105 9.13 -5.70 -9.23
CA ASP A 105 9.57 -7.02 -9.67
C ASP A 105 9.93 -7.03 -11.17
N PRO A 106 10.51 -8.13 -11.71
CA PRO A 106 10.90 -8.20 -13.12
C PRO A 106 9.76 -8.04 -14.12
N GLU A 107 8.52 -8.30 -13.71
CA GLU A 107 7.32 -8.16 -14.56
C GLU A 107 6.64 -6.80 -14.42
N GLY A 108 7.21 -5.91 -13.62
CA GLY A 108 6.71 -4.55 -13.44
C GLY A 108 5.66 -4.38 -12.33
N ILE A 109 5.43 -5.42 -11.52
CA ILE A 109 4.53 -5.31 -10.37
C ILE A 109 5.24 -4.54 -9.25
N ILE A 110 4.55 -3.55 -8.70
CA ILE A 110 5.05 -2.76 -7.58
C ILE A 110 4.81 -3.51 -6.27
N TRP A 111 5.83 -3.51 -5.41
CA TRP A 111 5.79 -4.12 -4.07
C TRP A 111 6.07 -3.07 -3.00
N GLU A 112 5.08 -2.85 -2.13
CA GLU A 112 5.16 -1.99 -0.96
C GLU A 112 5.50 -2.83 0.28
N ASN A 113 6.72 -2.70 0.80
CA ASN A 113 7.10 -3.34 2.05
C ASN A 113 7.06 -2.30 3.15
N TYR A 114 6.28 -2.52 4.22
CA TYR A 114 6.02 -1.46 5.17
C TYR A 114 5.72 -1.94 6.60
N HIS A 115 5.98 -1.02 7.54
CA HIS A 115 5.52 -1.10 8.90
C HIS A 115 4.60 0.08 9.20
N THR A 116 3.42 -0.18 9.76
CA THR A 116 2.47 0.84 10.19
C THR A 116 2.76 1.25 11.63
N MET A 117 3.15 2.51 11.83
CA MET A 117 3.44 3.06 13.16
C MET A 117 2.18 3.56 13.86
N GLU A 118 1.29 4.25 13.13
CA GLU A 118 0.13 4.92 13.68
C GLU A 118 -1.03 4.95 12.69
N GLN A 119 -2.26 4.80 13.19
CA GLN A 119 -3.48 4.99 12.40
C GLN A 119 -3.85 6.47 12.36
N MET A 120 -4.19 6.98 11.20
CA MET A 120 -4.58 8.37 10.98
C MET A 120 -6.05 8.49 10.60
N GLU A 121 -6.71 9.57 11.04
CA GLU A 121 -8.11 9.85 10.70
C GLU A 121 -8.25 10.44 9.27
N LEU A 122 -7.21 11.14 8.78
CA LEU A 122 -7.20 11.79 7.48
C LEU A 122 -6.34 11.03 6.48
N PHE A 123 -6.73 11.07 5.22
CA PHE A 123 -5.97 10.54 4.11
C PHE A 123 -4.94 11.59 3.66
N GLY A 124 -3.65 11.32 3.88
CA GLY A 124 -2.56 12.27 3.54
C GLY A 124 -2.61 13.56 4.34
N GLY A 125 -1.61 13.96 5.05
CA GLY A 125 -1.51 15.04 6.05
C GLY A 125 -2.31 16.33 5.80
N ASP A 126 -2.41 17.16 6.81
CA ASP A 126 -3.29 18.35 7.04
C ASP A 126 -3.37 19.44 5.96
N SER A 127 -2.93 19.23 4.73
CA SER A 127 -2.94 20.28 3.70
C SER A 127 -3.04 19.71 2.29
N PHE A 128 -4.17 19.07 1.93
CA PHE A 128 -4.32 18.71 0.53
C PHE A 128 -5.70 18.99 -0.05
N THR A 129 -5.78 20.05 -0.82
CA THR A 129 -6.79 20.30 -1.83
C THR A 129 -6.32 19.66 -3.15
N GLY A 130 -6.78 18.46 -3.45
CA GLY A 130 -6.69 17.88 -4.80
C GLY A 130 -5.68 16.74 -4.97
N GLY A 131 -6.17 15.59 -5.34
CA GLY A 131 -5.39 14.46 -5.83
C GLY A 131 -5.46 13.24 -4.93
N MET A 132 -6.44 12.42 -5.16
CA MET A 132 -6.65 11.15 -4.49
C MET A 132 -5.74 10.09 -5.09
N GLY A 133 -4.69 9.75 -4.39
CA GLY A 133 -3.86 8.57 -4.65
C GLY A 133 -2.97 8.36 -3.45
N CYS A 134 -2.79 7.13 -3.02
CA CYS A 134 -1.64 6.81 -2.18
C CYS A 134 -0.39 7.30 -2.90
N CYS A 135 0.54 7.93 -2.16
CA CYS A 135 1.77 8.46 -2.71
C CYS A 135 2.69 7.33 -3.18
N GLU A 136 2.28 6.65 -4.23
CA GLU A 136 3.10 5.63 -4.87
C GLU A 136 4.22 6.31 -5.64
N PRO A 137 5.48 5.98 -5.37
CA PRO A 137 6.55 6.41 -6.23
C PRO A 137 6.36 5.76 -7.61
N THR A 138 6.55 6.54 -8.67
CA THR A 138 6.51 6.00 -10.03
C THR A 138 7.89 5.49 -10.43
N PHE A 139 7.93 4.29 -10.99
CA PHE A 139 9.14 3.74 -11.59
C PHE A 139 9.15 4.08 -13.08
N SER A 140 10.15 4.86 -13.51
CA SER A 140 10.26 5.26 -14.92
C SER A 140 10.82 4.13 -15.78
N THR A 141 10.49 4.13 -17.05
CA THR A 141 11.07 3.23 -18.08
C THR A 141 12.59 3.37 -18.20
N SER A 142 13.18 4.43 -17.63
CA SER A 142 14.64 4.63 -17.55
C SER A 142 15.28 3.96 -16.30
N GLY A 143 14.53 3.17 -15.53
CA GLY A 143 15.02 2.47 -14.35
C GLY A 143 15.22 3.35 -13.11
N LYS A 144 14.54 4.49 -13.05
CA LYS A 144 14.61 5.42 -11.91
C LYS A 144 13.27 5.53 -11.21
N TRP A 145 13.32 5.49 -9.87
CA TRP A 145 12.19 5.88 -9.03
C TRP A 145 12.06 7.39 -9.03
N SER A 146 10.86 7.89 -9.21
CA SER A 146 10.53 9.28 -8.91
C SER A 146 9.43 9.31 -7.87
N THR A 147 9.65 10.02 -6.78
CA THR A 147 8.59 10.44 -5.87
C THR A 147 7.70 11.37 -6.67
N GLY A 148 6.63 10.84 -7.22
CA GLY A 148 5.60 11.65 -7.86
C GLY A 148 5.13 12.70 -6.88
N GLY A 149 5.09 13.94 -7.32
CA GLY A 149 4.89 15.17 -6.59
C GLY A 149 4.18 15.09 -5.25
N SER A 150 4.60 15.98 -4.38
CA SER A 150 4.13 16.18 -3.01
C SER A 150 2.75 15.62 -2.73
N CYS A 151 2.73 14.59 -1.91
CA CYS A 151 1.52 14.28 -1.17
C CYS A 151 1.27 15.37 -0.15
#